data_b3c7a83cda318a13bbc91c5571a20f1e
#
_entry.id   b3c7a83cda318a13bbc91c5571a20f1e
#
_cell.length_a   1.000
_cell.length_b   1.000
_cell.length_c   1.000
_cell.angle_alpha   90.00
_cell.angle_beta   90.00
_cell.angle_gamma   90.00
#
_symmetry.space_group_name_H-M   'P 1'
#
loop_
_entity.id
_entity.type
_entity.pdbx_description
1 polymer ?
#
loop_
_entity_poly.entity_id
_entity_poly.type
_entity_poly.pdbx_seq_one_letter_code
_entity_poly.pdbx_strand_id
1 'polypeptide(L)'
;AEGITITSQCIRVPVLNGHTATVFVKFRKNPTKEQLIEAMTSFKGAPQELGLPSAPKQFIQYLEEDNRPQVALDVDFEKGMGISVGRLREDSVYDWKFVGLSHNTVRGAAGGAVLCAELLKAKGYITKK
;
A
#
# COMPACT_ATOMS: atom_id res chain seq x y z
N ALA A 1 11.54 9.53 8.01
CA ALA A 1 11.46 10.59 6.99
C ALA A 1 11.38 11.93 7.72
N GLU A 2 12.53 12.58 7.91
CA GLU A 2 12.59 13.91 8.51
C GLU A 2 11.92 14.95 7.59
N GLY A 3 11.09 15.81 8.18
CA GLY A 3 10.49 16.94 7.48
C GLY A 3 9.22 16.65 6.67
N ILE A 4 8.56 15.50 6.84
CA ILE A 4 7.23 15.24 6.28
C ILE A 4 6.17 15.58 7.33
N THR A 5 5.29 16.55 7.02
CA THR A 5 4.12 16.84 7.85
C THR A 5 2.97 15.93 7.43
N ILE A 6 2.40 15.20 8.38
CA ILE A 6 1.30 14.26 8.14
C ILE A 6 0.15 14.59 9.08
N THR A 7 -1.06 14.62 8.52
CA THR A 7 -2.30 14.65 9.31
C THR A 7 -3.23 13.55 8.80
N SER A 8 -4.07 13.01 9.67
CA SER A 8 -5.02 11.97 9.30
C SER A 8 -6.32 12.08 10.08
N GLN A 9 -7.40 11.64 9.46
CA GLN A 9 -8.72 11.51 10.09
C GLN A 9 -9.25 10.11 9.85
N CYS A 10 -9.46 9.35 10.92
CA CYS A 10 -10.01 8.01 10.84
C CYS A 10 -11.55 8.06 10.89
N ILE A 11 -12.20 7.34 9.97
CA ILE A 11 -13.65 7.25 9.87
C ILE A 11 -14.05 5.78 9.91
N ARG A 12 -15.05 5.45 10.72
CA ARG A 12 -15.64 4.11 10.76
C ARG A 12 -16.70 3.99 9.68
N VAL A 13 -16.62 2.96 8.83
CA VAL A 13 -17.53 2.70 7.73
C VAL A 13 -18.06 1.26 7.78
N PRO A 14 -19.27 0.96 7.28
CA PRO A 14 -19.89 -0.35 7.37
C PRO A 14 -19.41 -1.30 6.27
N VAL A 15 -18.12 -1.64 6.29
CA VAL A 15 -17.51 -2.66 5.43
C VAL A 15 -16.95 -3.79 6.28
N LEU A 16 -16.96 -5.03 5.77
CA LEU A 16 -16.44 -6.20 6.49
C LEU A 16 -14.91 -6.15 6.55
N ASN A 17 -14.27 -5.94 5.42
CA ASN A 17 -12.82 -5.85 5.28
C ASN A 17 -12.45 -4.64 4.43
N GLY A 18 -11.19 -4.25 4.53
CA GLY A 18 -10.61 -3.19 3.72
C GLY A 18 -10.54 -1.85 4.44
N HIS A 19 -9.35 -1.26 4.39
CA HIS A 19 -9.10 0.13 4.77
C HIS A 19 -8.86 0.93 3.50
N THR A 20 -9.74 1.89 3.25
CA THR A 20 -9.62 2.83 2.13
C THR A 20 -9.08 4.15 2.65
N ALA A 21 -8.01 4.64 2.03
CA ALA A 21 -7.41 5.92 2.33
C ALA A 21 -7.59 6.87 1.14
N THR A 22 -8.14 8.05 1.39
CA THR A 22 -8.06 9.17 0.45
C THR A 22 -6.82 9.99 0.81
N VAL A 23 -5.87 10.07 -0.12
CA VAL A 23 -4.58 10.70 0.10
C VAL A 23 -4.48 11.97 -0.73
N PHE A 24 -4.04 13.04 -0.08
CA PHE A 24 -3.65 14.31 -0.70
C PHE A 24 -2.18 14.52 -0.38
N VAL A 25 -1.37 14.82 -1.38
CA VAL A 25 0.07 14.91 -1.19
C VAL A 25 0.66 16.10 -1.92
N LYS A 26 1.58 16.78 -1.23
CA LYS A 26 2.44 17.81 -1.80
C LYS A 26 3.88 17.31 -1.84
N PHE A 27 4.52 17.41 -2.98
CA PHE A 27 5.89 16.97 -3.19
C PHE A 27 6.88 18.13 -3.13
N ARG A 28 8.13 17.86 -2.79
CA ARG A 28 9.23 18.83 -2.92
C ARG A 28 9.63 19.05 -4.38
N LYS A 29 9.49 18.00 -5.20
CA LYS A 29 9.66 18.05 -6.66
C LYS A 29 8.29 17.75 -7.26
N ASN A 30 7.98 18.32 -8.40
CA ASN A 30 6.68 18.09 -9.04
C ASN A 30 6.77 16.88 -9.99
N PRO A 31 6.44 15.66 -9.55
CA PRO A 31 6.50 14.47 -10.39
C PRO A 31 5.34 14.46 -11.38
N THR A 32 5.53 13.81 -12.54
CA THR A 32 4.42 13.54 -13.47
C THR A 32 3.56 12.37 -12.97
N LYS A 33 2.37 12.22 -13.56
CA LYS A 33 1.47 11.10 -13.28
C LYS A 33 2.15 9.75 -13.53
N GLU A 34 2.85 9.64 -14.65
CA GLU A 34 3.56 8.43 -15.06
C GLU A 34 4.67 8.07 -14.08
N GLN A 35 5.43 9.05 -13.62
CA GLN A 35 6.47 8.85 -12.61
C GLN A 35 5.90 8.36 -11.28
N LEU A 36 4.74 8.85 -10.88
CA LEU A 36 4.07 8.38 -9.66
C LEU A 36 3.55 6.95 -9.81
N ILE A 37 2.92 6.63 -10.94
CA ILE A 37 2.45 5.27 -11.24
C ILE A 37 3.63 4.31 -11.26
N GLU A 38 4.71 4.65 -11.97
CA GLU A 38 5.93 3.84 -12.03
C GLU A 38 6.53 3.60 -10.65
N ALA A 39 6.66 4.66 -9.84
CA ALA A 39 7.21 4.55 -8.49
C ALA A 39 6.36 3.65 -7.59
N MET A 40 5.03 3.65 -7.75
CA MET A 40 4.12 2.77 -7.00
C MET A 40 4.21 1.33 -7.48
N THR A 41 4.10 1.10 -8.79
CA THR A 41 3.99 -0.26 -9.37
C THR A 41 5.32 -1.01 -9.38
N SER A 42 6.43 -0.31 -9.48
CA SER A 42 7.78 -0.88 -9.40
C SER A 42 8.31 -1.06 -7.97
N PHE A 43 7.58 -0.53 -6.97
CA PHE A 43 8.04 -0.57 -5.59
C PHE A 43 8.24 -2.00 -5.08
N LYS A 44 9.44 -2.25 -4.55
CA LYS A 44 9.81 -3.49 -3.87
C LYS A 44 10.44 -3.15 -2.53
N GLY A 45 10.03 -3.86 -1.50
CA GLY A 45 10.65 -3.80 -0.20
C GLY A 45 11.53 -5.03 0.05
N ALA A 46 12.26 -5.04 1.14
CA ALA A 46 13.10 -6.17 1.53
C ALA A 46 12.39 -7.54 1.50
N PRO A 47 11.09 -7.68 1.85
CA PRO A 47 10.40 -8.94 1.71
C PRO A 47 10.31 -9.48 0.28
N GLN A 48 10.08 -8.61 -0.72
CA GLN A 48 10.03 -8.97 -2.14
C GLN A 48 11.44 -9.30 -2.67
N GLU A 49 12.45 -8.51 -2.28
CA GLU A 49 13.85 -8.73 -2.66
C GLU A 49 14.38 -10.06 -2.14
N LEU A 50 13.99 -10.45 -0.91
CA LEU A 50 14.36 -11.71 -0.29
C LEU A 50 13.49 -12.88 -0.73
N GLY A 51 12.44 -12.66 -1.51
CA GLY A 51 11.52 -13.70 -1.96
C GLY A 51 10.81 -14.43 -0.81
N LEU A 52 10.43 -13.70 0.25
CA LEU A 52 9.83 -14.32 1.43
C LEU A 52 8.46 -14.97 1.08
N PRO A 53 8.12 -16.11 1.73
CA PRO A 53 6.94 -16.90 1.38
C PRO A 53 5.61 -16.12 1.41
N SER A 54 5.44 -15.23 2.38
CA SER A 54 4.22 -14.42 2.54
C SER A 54 4.31 -13.06 1.85
N ALA A 55 5.41 -12.75 1.16
CA ALA A 55 5.54 -11.50 0.42
C ALA A 55 4.68 -11.52 -0.84
N PRO A 56 3.87 -10.48 -1.10
CA PRO A 56 3.18 -10.36 -2.38
C PRO A 56 4.20 -10.22 -3.51
N LYS A 57 3.92 -10.82 -4.66
CA LYS A 57 4.79 -10.69 -5.84
C LYS A 57 4.82 -9.27 -6.35
N GLN A 58 3.64 -8.66 -6.44
CA GLN A 58 3.46 -7.24 -6.73
C GLN A 58 2.88 -6.56 -5.48
N PHE A 59 3.65 -5.62 -4.90
CA PHE A 59 3.24 -5.01 -3.63
C PHE A 59 2.14 -3.98 -3.83
N ILE A 60 2.22 -3.14 -4.87
CA ILE A 60 1.22 -2.12 -5.20
C ILE A 60 0.79 -2.32 -6.64
N GLN A 61 -0.53 -2.41 -6.89
CA GLN A 61 -1.10 -2.27 -8.22
C GLN A 61 -1.73 -0.90 -8.41
N TYR A 62 -1.68 -0.38 -9.63
CA TYR A 62 -2.42 0.80 -10.05
C TYR A 62 -3.58 0.40 -10.95
N LEU A 63 -4.76 0.96 -10.68
CA LEU A 63 -6.00 0.72 -11.41
C LEU A 63 -6.39 2.01 -12.14
N GLU A 64 -6.56 1.90 -13.46
CA GLU A 64 -6.85 3.04 -14.34
C GLU A 64 -8.31 3.48 -14.29
N GLU A 65 -9.22 2.56 -13.93
CA GLU A 65 -10.65 2.81 -13.96
C GLU A 65 -11.07 3.87 -12.91
N ASP A 66 -11.91 4.80 -13.30
CA ASP A 66 -12.34 5.91 -12.46
C ASP A 66 -13.14 5.50 -11.22
N ASN A 67 -13.69 4.30 -11.21
CA ASN A 67 -14.45 3.74 -10.10
C ASN A 67 -13.66 2.76 -9.23
N ARG A 68 -12.34 2.66 -9.43
CA ARG A 68 -11.45 1.76 -8.67
C ARG A 68 -10.41 2.55 -7.85
N PRO A 69 -9.93 2.03 -6.71
CA PRO A 69 -10.25 0.72 -6.13
C PRO A 69 -11.61 0.67 -5.45
N GLN A 70 -12.21 -0.53 -5.43
CA GLN A 70 -13.42 -0.86 -4.68
C GLN A 70 -13.15 -2.00 -3.71
N VAL A 71 -13.66 -1.91 -2.48
CA VAL A 71 -13.44 -2.94 -1.46
C VAL A 71 -13.85 -4.33 -1.96
N ALA A 72 -15.04 -4.46 -2.55
CA ALA A 72 -15.57 -5.75 -3.00
C ALA A 72 -14.77 -6.41 -4.14
N LEU A 73 -13.98 -5.64 -4.88
CA LEU A 73 -13.26 -6.11 -6.07
C LEU A 73 -11.74 -6.22 -5.86
N ASP A 74 -11.18 -5.39 -4.99
CA ASP A 74 -9.74 -5.15 -4.96
C ASP A 74 -9.07 -5.46 -3.62
N VAL A 75 -9.86 -5.72 -2.56
CA VAL A 75 -9.31 -5.95 -1.22
C VAL A 75 -8.42 -7.20 -1.14
N ASP A 76 -8.72 -8.22 -1.95
CA ASP A 76 -8.01 -9.50 -1.98
C ASP A 76 -6.83 -9.56 -2.96
N PHE A 77 -6.42 -8.43 -3.53
CA PHE A 77 -5.25 -8.38 -4.40
C PHE A 77 -4.03 -8.99 -3.71
N GLU A 78 -3.29 -9.88 -4.43
CA GLU A 78 -2.20 -10.67 -3.88
C GLU A 78 -2.60 -11.41 -2.57
N LYS A 79 -3.79 -12.01 -2.56
CA LYS A 79 -4.39 -12.70 -1.40
C LYS A 79 -4.54 -11.79 -0.17
N GLY A 80 -4.83 -10.52 -0.39
CA GLY A 80 -4.96 -9.51 0.66
C GLY A 80 -3.64 -8.97 1.20
N MET A 81 -2.50 -9.35 0.62
CA MET A 81 -1.18 -8.85 1.01
C MET A 81 -0.70 -7.68 0.16
N GLY A 82 -1.32 -7.44 -1.00
CA GLY A 82 -1.05 -6.29 -1.85
C GLY A 82 -1.86 -5.05 -1.48
N ILE A 83 -1.56 -3.96 -2.15
CA ILE A 83 -2.25 -2.67 -2.02
C ILE A 83 -2.75 -2.26 -3.40
N SER A 84 -4.02 -1.85 -3.48
CA SER A 84 -4.61 -1.33 -4.71
C SER A 84 -4.69 0.18 -4.65
N VAL A 85 -4.14 0.87 -5.65
CA VAL A 85 -4.18 2.32 -5.78
C VAL A 85 -4.88 2.68 -7.07
N GLY A 86 -5.64 3.76 -7.05
CA GLY A 86 -6.30 4.29 -8.23
C GLY A 86 -6.72 5.73 -8.06
N ARG A 87 -7.38 6.28 -9.06
CA ARG A 87 -7.89 7.66 -9.06
C ARG A 87 -6.79 8.71 -8.85
N LEU A 88 -5.57 8.45 -9.33
CA LEU A 88 -4.47 9.41 -9.28
C LEU A 88 -4.77 10.57 -10.23
N ARG A 89 -4.87 11.77 -9.68
CA ARG A 89 -5.18 12.99 -10.41
C ARG A 89 -4.63 14.22 -9.71
N GLU A 90 -4.47 15.29 -10.43
CA GLU A 90 -4.07 16.59 -9.88
C GLU A 90 -5.06 17.08 -8.83
N ASP A 91 -4.56 17.81 -7.86
CA ASP A 91 -5.34 18.47 -6.81
C ASP A 91 -5.18 19.99 -6.87
N SER A 92 -6.25 20.70 -6.54
CA SER A 92 -6.26 22.18 -6.59
C SER A 92 -5.54 22.86 -5.42
N VAL A 93 -5.29 22.13 -4.33
CA VAL A 93 -4.64 22.65 -3.10
C VAL A 93 -3.27 22.02 -2.90
N TYR A 94 -3.19 20.70 -3.14
CA TYR A 94 -1.95 19.93 -3.13
C TYR A 94 -1.52 19.62 -4.57
N ASP A 95 -0.44 18.89 -4.76
CA ASP A 95 -0.01 18.54 -6.11
C ASP A 95 -0.85 17.39 -6.68
N TRP A 96 -1.04 16.34 -5.87
CA TRP A 96 -1.72 15.11 -6.29
C TRP A 96 -2.66 14.57 -5.23
N LYS A 97 -3.68 13.83 -5.68
CA LYS A 97 -4.57 13.05 -4.84
C LYS A 97 -4.85 11.69 -5.46
N PHE A 98 -5.04 10.69 -4.61
CA PHE A 98 -5.35 9.32 -5.02
C PHE A 98 -6.10 8.56 -3.92
N VAL A 99 -6.59 7.37 -4.25
CA VAL A 99 -7.23 6.45 -3.32
C VAL A 99 -6.39 5.19 -3.21
N GLY A 100 -6.11 4.76 -1.99
CA GLY A 100 -5.45 3.50 -1.69
C GLY A 100 -6.35 2.58 -0.89
N LEU A 101 -6.27 1.28 -1.16
CA LEU A 101 -7.02 0.22 -0.47
C LEU A 101 -6.07 -0.87 -0.01
N SER A 102 -6.18 -1.26 1.25
CA SER A 102 -5.43 -2.35 1.86
C SER A 102 -6.33 -3.24 2.70
N HIS A 103 -6.05 -4.54 2.74
CA HIS A 103 -6.79 -5.49 3.58
C HIS A 103 -6.39 -5.34 5.05
N ASN A 104 -7.35 -4.97 5.91
CA ASN A 104 -7.11 -4.67 7.32
C ASN A 104 -6.70 -5.88 8.17
N THR A 105 -7.31 -7.05 7.95
CA THR A 105 -7.05 -8.25 8.75
C THR A 105 -5.94 -9.14 8.20
N VAL A 106 -5.68 -9.12 6.91
CA VAL A 106 -4.57 -9.84 6.28
C VAL A 106 -3.31 -8.96 6.29
N ARG A 107 -3.21 -7.98 5.39
CA ARG A 107 -2.03 -7.12 5.31
C ARG A 107 -1.79 -6.33 6.60
N GLY A 108 -2.85 -5.76 7.17
CA GLY A 108 -2.78 -4.91 8.36
C GLY A 108 -2.64 -5.67 9.69
N ALA A 109 -2.81 -6.99 9.71
CA ALA A 109 -2.76 -7.79 10.93
C ALA A 109 -2.03 -9.13 10.72
N ALA A 110 -2.76 -10.25 10.56
CA ALA A 110 -2.19 -11.60 10.61
C ALA A 110 -1.11 -11.85 9.55
N GLY A 111 -1.37 -11.53 8.30
CA GLY A 111 -0.41 -11.73 7.21
C GLY A 111 0.82 -10.83 7.34
N GLY A 112 0.62 -9.58 7.77
CA GLY A 112 1.72 -8.66 8.06
C GLY A 112 2.62 -9.15 9.21
N ALA A 113 2.03 -9.73 10.27
CA ALA A 113 2.78 -10.30 11.39
C ALA A 113 3.61 -11.52 10.97
N VAL A 114 3.03 -12.43 10.17
CA VAL A 114 3.76 -13.58 9.61
C VAL A 114 4.92 -13.12 8.74
N LEU A 115 4.68 -12.19 7.82
CA LEU A 115 5.73 -11.64 6.95
C LEU A 115 6.85 -10.95 7.75
N CYS A 116 6.50 -10.26 8.84
CA CYS A 116 7.49 -9.67 9.75
C CYS A 116 8.36 -10.77 10.41
N ALA A 117 7.77 -11.84 10.88
CA ALA A 117 8.51 -12.97 11.47
C ALA A 117 9.43 -13.65 10.44
N GLU A 118 8.97 -13.85 9.21
CA GLU A 118 9.79 -14.34 8.09
C GLU A 118 10.99 -13.43 7.83
N LEU A 119 10.76 -12.12 7.81
CA LEU A 119 11.83 -11.13 7.61
C LEU A 119 12.86 -11.15 8.75
N LEU A 120 12.40 -11.23 10.00
CA LEU A 120 13.28 -11.30 11.17
C LEU A 120 14.11 -12.60 11.13
N LYS A 121 13.52 -13.71 10.72
CA LYS A 121 14.24 -14.97 10.53
C LYS A 121 15.29 -14.84 9.40
N ALA A 122 14.91 -14.29 8.25
CA ALA A 122 15.81 -14.11 7.13
C ALA A 122 17.01 -13.20 7.46
N LYS A 123 16.80 -12.22 8.33
CA LYS A 123 17.85 -11.30 8.81
C LYS A 123 18.64 -11.82 10.03
N GLY A 124 18.37 -13.04 10.50
CA GLY A 124 19.10 -13.67 11.61
C GLY A 124 18.72 -13.20 13.02
N TYR A 125 17.66 -12.41 13.18
CA TYR A 125 17.14 -12.03 14.50
C TYR A 125 16.44 -13.18 15.22
N ILE A 126 15.86 -14.12 14.47
CA ILE A 126 15.24 -15.33 15.00
C ILE A 126 16.10 -16.52 14.58
N THR A 127 16.72 -17.19 15.55
CA THR A 127 17.53 -18.39 15.36
C THR A 127 16.89 -19.60 16.02
N LYS A 128 17.11 -20.79 15.44
CA LYS A 128 16.69 -22.03 16.09
C LYS A 128 17.55 -22.25 17.33
N LYS A 129 16.93 -22.46 18.50
CA LYS A 129 17.62 -22.94 19.70
C LYS A 129 18.00 -24.39 19.55
#